data_d3d6398ee4c0f2e47b41f20f9f4d6379
#
_entry.id   d3d6398ee4c0f2e47b41f20f9f4d6379
#
_cell.length_a   1.000
_cell.length_b   1.000
_cell.length_c   1.000
_cell.angle_alpha   90.00
_cell.angle_beta   90.00
_cell.angle_gamma   90.00
#
_symmetry.space_group_name_H-M   'P 1'
#
loop_
_entity.id
_entity.type
_entity.pdbx_description
1 polymer ?
#
loop_
_entity_poly.entity_id
_entity_poly.type
_entity_poly.pdbx_seq_one_letter_code
_entity_poly.pdbx_strand_id
1 'polypeptide(L)'
;QMCIRDRFAMLETYAAWGDYDDCARMTRESIQAVARDVFGSTTVTLADGTEFDFGGEEWPEIEMYPSLNEALQRKFPGQPEVTIDTDVETLKGIADVIGLDVPKDGGWGHGKLVEEIWEVLCEDQLEGPIFVKNFPVETSPLTRQHRSKPGVTEKWDLYVRGFELATGYSELVDPVIQRERFEDQARLAAGGDDEAMVLDEDFLAAMEQGMPPTAGTGMGMDRLLMALTGLGIRETVLFPLVKPEQK
;
A
#
# COMPACT_ATOMS: atom_id res chain seq x y z
N GLN A 1 -1.48 7.29 13.08
CA GLN A 1 -1.74 6.40 14.23
C GLN A 1 -3.22 6.09 14.26
N MET A 2 -3.65 5.14 13.46
CA MET A 2 -4.94 4.50 13.72
C MET A 2 -4.78 3.72 15.01
N CYS A 3 -5.56 4.13 16.01
CA CYS A 3 -5.34 3.74 17.40
C CYS A 3 -5.55 2.24 17.61
N ILE A 4 -4.64 1.61 18.29
CA ILE A 4 -4.66 0.23 18.83
C ILE A 4 -6.00 -0.14 19.54
N ARG A 5 -6.94 0.78 19.69
CA ARG A 5 -8.24 0.61 20.36
C ARG A 5 -9.44 0.68 19.43
N ASP A 6 -9.27 1.12 18.20
CA ASP A 6 -10.36 1.20 17.23
C ASP A 6 -10.53 -0.16 16.56
N ARG A 7 -11.76 -0.62 16.44
CA ARG A 7 -12.10 -1.81 15.69
C ARG A 7 -12.42 -1.38 14.27
N PHE A 8 -11.66 -1.87 13.30
CA PHE A 8 -11.93 -1.71 11.88
C PHE A 8 -12.20 -3.08 11.25
N ALA A 9 -12.97 -3.08 10.17
CA ALA A 9 -13.26 -4.28 9.42
C ALA A 9 -12.31 -4.39 8.22
N MET A 10 -11.71 -5.56 8.03
CA MET A 10 -10.91 -5.88 6.86
C MET A 10 -11.51 -7.07 6.10
N LEU A 11 -11.46 -7.01 4.79
CA LEU A 11 -11.64 -8.16 3.91
C LEU A 11 -10.25 -8.63 3.49
N GLU A 12 -9.97 -9.91 3.70
CA GLU A 12 -8.79 -10.57 3.16
C GLU A 12 -9.20 -11.69 2.21
N THR A 13 -8.50 -11.82 1.09
CA THR A 13 -8.73 -12.88 0.11
C THR A 13 -7.42 -13.49 -0.33
N TYR A 14 -7.41 -14.81 -0.53
CA TYR A 14 -6.26 -15.55 -1.02
C TYR A 14 -6.71 -16.48 -2.15
N ALA A 15 -6.03 -16.38 -3.30
CA ALA A 15 -6.32 -17.17 -4.49
C ALA A 15 -5.09 -18.01 -4.86
N ALA A 16 -5.16 -19.32 -4.64
CA ALA A 16 -4.12 -20.24 -5.08
C ALA A 16 -4.02 -20.24 -6.62
N TRP A 17 -2.80 -20.32 -7.14
CA TRP A 17 -2.45 -20.31 -8.56
C TRP A 17 -2.74 -18.96 -9.26
N GLY A 18 -2.95 -17.89 -8.49
CA GLY A 18 -3.04 -16.52 -8.97
C GLY A 18 -1.75 -15.72 -8.71
N ASP A 19 -1.71 -14.52 -9.30
CA ASP A 19 -0.68 -13.52 -9.05
C ASP A 19 -1.30 -12.14 -8.77
N TYR A 20 -0.45 -11.12 -8.59
CA TYR A 20 -0.89 -9.79 -8.21
C TYR A 20 -1.79 -9.11 -9.26
N ASP A 21 -1.69 -9.46 -10.54
CA ASP A 21 -2.59 -8.96 -11.59
C ASP A 21 -3.97 -9.61 -11.49
N ASP A 22 -4.03 -10.91 -11.12
CA ASP A 22 -5.30 -11.60 -10.87
C ASP A 22 -6.05 -10.97 -9.69
N CYS A 23 -5.36 -10.71 -8.57
CA CYS A 23 -6.03 -10.11 -7.43
C CYS A 23 -6.39 -8.63 -7.66
N ALA A 24 -5.64 -7.86 -8.46
CA ALA A 24 -6.01 -6.52 -8.88
C ALA A 24 -7.34 -6.53 -9.67
N ARG A 25 -7.44 -7.43 -10.66
CA ARG A 25 -8.66 -7.63 -11.43
C ARG A 25 -9.84 -8.04 -10.53
N MET A 26 -9.67 -9.02 -9.64
CA MET A 26 -10.71 -9.46 -8.71
C MET A 26 -11.17 -8.32 -7.79
N THR A 27 -10.25 -7.50 -7.29
CA THR A 27 -10.54 -6.35 -6.44
C THR A 27 -11.38 -5.31 -7.18
N ARG A 28 -10.98 -4.93 -8.40
CA ARG A 28 -11.76 -4.03 -9.27
C ARG A 28 -13.17 -4.56 -9.51
N GLU A 29 -13.30 -5.81 -9.97
CA GLU A 29 -14.58 -6.43 -10.26
C GLU A 29 -15.49 -6.50 -9.03
N SER A 30 -14.93 -6.79 -7.85
CA SER A 30 -15.66 -6.82 -6.58
C SER A 30 -16.21 -5.45 -6.19
N ILE A 31 -15.39 -4.39 -6.29
CA ILE A 31 -15.83 -3.02 -5.99
C ILE A 31 -16.91 -2.58 -6.97
N GLN A 32 -16.75 -2.87 -8.26
CA GLN A 32 -17.74 -2.59 -9.28
C GLN A 32 -19.06 -3.35 -9.07
N ALA A 33 -18.99 -4.62 -8.63
CA ALA A 33 -20.16 -5.40 -8.29
C ALA A 33 -20.92 -4.80 -7.11
N VAL A 34 -20.21 -4.46 -6.03
CA VAL A 34 -20.79 -3.78 -4.85
C VAL A 34 -21.45 -2.45 -5.25
N ALA A 35 -20.78 -1.63 -6.08
CA ALA A 35 -21.35 -0.37 -6.55
C ALA A 35 -22.67 -0.60 -7.32
N ARG A 36 -22.70 -1.55 -8.25
CA ARG A 36 -23.93 -1.88 -8.99
C ARG A 36 -25.02 -2.44 -8.10
N ASP A 37 -24.69 -3.35 -7.18
CA ASP A 37 -25.69 -4.03 -6.34
C ASP A 37 -26.32 -3.10 -5.32
N VAL A 38 -25.53 -2.16 -4.76
CA VAL A 38 -25.99 -1.27 -3.69
C VAL A 38 -26.56 0.04 -4.25
N PHE A 39 -25.91 0.62 -5.28
CA PHE A 39 -26.28 1.94 -5.82
C PHE A 39 -26.95 1.88 -7.19
N GLY A 40 -26.99 0.71 -7.83
CA GLY A 40 -27.59 0.51 -9.15
C GLY A 40 -26.71 0.92 -10.32
N SER A 41 -25.50 1.42 -10.07
CA SER A 41 -24.53 1.89 -11.07
C SER A 41 -23.10 1.79 -10.54
N THR A 42 -22.10 1.78 -11.44
CA THR A 42 -20.70 1.99 -11.06
C THR A 42 -20.40 3.46 -10.75
N THR A 43 -21.20 4.39 -11.26
CA THR A 43 -21.14 5.80 -10.88
C THR A 43 -22.00 5.99 -9.63
N VAL A 44 -21.37 6.45 -8.55
CA VAL A 44 -22.02 6.69 -7.25
C VAL A 44 -22.09 8.20 -6.97
N THR A 45 -23.16 8.64 -6.29
CA THR A 45 -23.27 10.02 -5.80
C THR A 45 -22.75 10.07 -4.36
N LEU A 46 -21.71 10.88 -4.14
CA LEU A 46 -21.07 11.04 -2.84
C LEU A 46 -21.90 11.97 -1.93
N ALA A 47 -21.57 11.97 -0.63
CA ALA A 47 -22.29 12.77 0.38
C ALA A 47 -22.28 14.29 0.11
N ASP A 48 -21.27 14.79 -0.59
CA ASP A 48 -21.18 16.20 -1.02
C ASP A 48 -21.95 16.51 -2.31
N GLY A 49 -22.59 15.50 -2.91
CA GLY A 49 -23.34 15.60 -4.16
C GLY A 49 -22.49 15.45 -5.43
N THR A 50 -21.19 15.21 -5.33
CA THR A 50 -20.36 14.93 -6.50
C THR A 50 -20.55 13.48 -6.96
N GLU A 51 -20.28 13.21 -8.23
CA GLU A 51 -20.31 11.86 -8.79
C GLU A 51 -18.90 11.30 -8.88
N PHE A 52 -18.77 10.00 -8.57
CA PHE A 52 -17.53 9.26 -8.73
C PHE A 52 -17.77 7.94 -9.44
N ASP A 53 -16.99 7.65 -10.49
CA ASP A 53 -17.18 6.45 -11.31
C ASP A 53 -16.13 5.38 -11.05
N PHE A 54 -16.60 4.21 -10.61
CA PHE A 54 -15.81 2.98 -10.48
C PHE A 54 -15.88 2.09 -11.74
N GLY A 55 -16.45 2.58 -12.85
CA GLY A 55 -16.57 1.85 -14.10
C GLY A 55 -15.24 1.59 -14.80
N GLY A 56 -15.36 1.09 -16.04
CA GLY A 56 -14.23 0.76 -16.89
C GLY A 56 -13.82 -0.72 -16.85
N GLU A 57 -13.31 -1.20 -17.97
CA GLU A 57 -12.78 -2.58 -18.07
C GLU A 57 -11.43 -2.71 -17.37
N GLU A 58 -10.66 -1.63 -17.34
CA GLU A 58 -9.38 -1.53 -16.66
C GLU A 58 -9.31 -0.21 -15.88
N TRP A 59 -8.58 -0.21 -14.78
CA TRP A 59 -8.24 1.00 -14.04
C TRP A 59 -6.78 1.38 -14.33
N PRO A 60 -6.44 2.67 -14.30
CA PRO A 60 -5.07 3.11 -14.49
C PRO A 60 -4.08 2.42 -13.56
N GLU A 61 -2.89 2.15 -14.08
CA GLU A 61 -1.77 1.60 -13.33
C GLU A 61 -0.57 2.52 -13.46
N ILE A 62 0.12 2.80 -12.35
CA ILE A 62 1.40 3.51 -12.33
C ILE A 62 2.42 2.70 -11.53
N GLU A 63 3.69 2.88 -11.85
CA GLU A 63 4.77 2.27 -11.08
C GLU A 63 5.38 3.30 -10.12
N MET A 64 5.77 2.86 -8.91
CA MET A 64 6.25 3.75 -7.86
C MET A 64 7.45 4.60 -8.31
N TYR A 65 8.56 4.01 -8.74
CA TYR A 65 9.76 4.77 -9.13
C TYR A 65 9.53 5.72 -10.32
N PRO A 66 8.89 5.30 -11.43
CA PRO A 66 8.60 6.21 -12.53
C PRO A 66 7.72 7.40 -12.12
N SER A 67 6.64 7.15 -11.37
CA SER A 67 5.73 8.23 -10.94
C SER A 67 6.37 9.16 -9.92
N LEU A 68 7.22 8.64 -9.01
CA LEU A 68 8.04 9.44 -8.11
C LEU A 68 8.94 10.40 -8.89
N ASN A 69 9.70 9.88 -9.86
CA ASN A 69 10.63 10.68 -10.66
C ASN A 69 9.90 11.73 -11.49
N GLU A 70 8.75 11.40 -12.08
CA GLU A 70 7.93 12.38 -12.79
C GLU A 70 7.47 13.51 -11.86
N ALA A 71 6.94 13.19 -10.69
CA ALA A 71 6.50 14.16 -9.70
C ALA A 71 7.67 15.00 -9.16
N LEU A 72 8.81 14.36 -8.87
CA LEU A 72 10.02 15.03 -8.38
C LEU A 72 10.53 16.03 -9.40
N GLN A 73 10.68 15.67 -10.68
CA GLN A 73 11.14 16.58 -11.72
C GLN A 73 10.16 17.73 -11.99
N ARG A 74 8.85 17.46 -11.88
CA ARG A 74 7.81 18.49 -12.05
C ARG A 74 7.83 19.52 -10.93
N LYS A 75 7.93 19.09 -9.67
CA LYS A 75 7.84 19.96 -8.48
C LYS A 75 9.20 20.55 -8.09
N PHE A 76 10.29 19.80 -8.26
CA PHE A 76 11.66 20.13 -7.84
C PHE A 76 12.69 19.81 -8.95
N PRO A 77 12.66 20.54 -10.07
CA PRO A 77 13.51 20.24 -11.23
C PRO A 77 15.00 20.31 -10.86
N GLY A 78 15.76 19.37 -11.40
CA GLY A 78 17.21 19.26 -11.18
C GLY A 78 17.62 18.33 -10.04
N GLN A 79 16.66 17.69 -9.35
CA GLN A 79 16.97 16.59 -8.41
C GLN A 79 17.45 15.35 -9.17
N PRO A 80 18.31 14.51 -8.56
CA PRO A 80 18.73 13.27 -9.17
C PRO A 80 17.55 12.31 -9.38
N GLU A 81 17.66 11.44 -10.38
CA GLU A 81 16.71 10.35 -10.57
C GLU A 81 16.81 9.33 -9.43
N VAL A 82 15.67 8.94 -8.89
CA VAL A 82 15.57 7.91 -7.85
C VAL A 82 15.41 6.54 -8.51
N THR A 83 16.30 5.63 -8.17
CA THR A 83 16.33 4.24 -8.65
C THR A 83 16.47 3.28 -7.48
N ILE A 84 16.40 1.99 -7.74
CA ILE A 84 16.65 0.93 -6.75
C ILE A 84 18.07 0.96 -6.16
N ASP A 85 19.03 1.60 -6.84
CA ASP A 85 20.43 1.72 -6.42
C ASP A 85 20.75 3.09 -5.83
N THR A 86 19.80 3.99 -5.69
CA THR A 86 20.02 5.33 -5.11
C THR A 86 20.39 5.19 -3.63
N ASP A 87 21.52 5.75 -3.24
CA ASP A 87 21.99 5.63 -1.85
C ASP A 87 21.13 6.47 -0.87
N VAL A 88 21.12 6.03 0.39
CA VAL A 88 20.31 6.62 1.47
C VAL A 88 20.61 8.11 1.69
N GLU A 89 21.87 8.54 1.53
CA GLU A 89 22.24 9.95 1.74
C GLU A 89 21.67 10.85 0.63
N THR A 90 21.66 10.36 -0.61
CA THR A 90 20.99 11.03 -1.73
C THR A 90 19.47 11.15 -1.49
N LEU A 91 18.82 10.07 -1.01
CA LEU A 91 17.39 10.09 -0.67
C LEU A 91 17.07 11.06 0.48
N LYS A 92 17.90 11.10 1.52
CA LYS A 92 17.78 12.10 2.59
C LYS A 92 17.94 13.53 2.09
N GLY A 93 18.86 13.75 1.14
CA GLY A 93 19.01 15.05 0.50
C GLY A 93 17.75 15.48 -0.28
N ILE A 94 17.10 14.54 -0.95
CA ILE A 94 15.81 14.79 -1.61
C ILE A 94 14.71 15.07 -0.58
N ALA A 95 14.64 14.27 0.49
CA ALA A 95 13.70 14.45 1.60
C ALA A 95 13.80 15.86 2.21
N ASP A 96 15.01 16.34 2.47
CA ASP A 96 15.26 17.70 2.95
C ASP A 96 14.74 18.78 1.99
N VAL A 97 14.95 18.59 0.68
CA VAL A 97 14.49 19.54 -0.36
C VAL A 97 12.98 19.62 -0.42
N ILE A 98 12.29 18.48 -0.28
CA ILE A 98 10.81 18.45 -0.33
C ILE A 98 10.15 18.78 1.02
N GLY A 99 10.94 18.96 2.08
CA GLY A 99 10.45 19.27 3.44
C GLY A 99 9.94 18.09 4.23
N LEU A 100 10.37 16.88 3.89
CA LEU A 100 10.04 15.66 4.62
C LEU A 100 10.94 15.54 5.85
N ASP A 101 10.35 15.43 7.04
CA ASP A 101 11.09 15.28 8.32
C ASP A 101 11.50 13.81 8.52
N VAL A 102 12.78 13.54 8.27
CA VAL A 102 13.34 12.19 8.43
C VAL A 102 13.83 12.00 9.88
N PRO A 103 13.45 10.90 10.56
CA PRO A 103 13.91 10.64 11.93
C PRO A 103 15.44 10.63 12.05
N LYS A 104 15.97 11.31 13.07
CA LYS A 104 17.42 11.50 13.27
C LYS A 104 18.14 10.25 13.78
N ASP A 105 17.44 9.34 14.34
CA ASP A 105 17.88 8.06 14.90
C ASP A 105 18.14 6.96 13.87
N GLY A 106 17.95 7.26 12.58
CA GLY A 106 18.46 6.41 11.49
C GLY A 106 17.58 5.21 11.14
N GLY A 107 16.29 5.17 11.57
CA GLY A 107 15.40 4.04 11.35
C GLY A 107 14.97 3.82 9.89
N TRP A 108 15.07 4.83 8.99
CA TRP A 108 14.60 4.71 7.61
C TRP A 108 15.72 4.28 6.67
N GLY A 109 15.55 3.08 6.10
CA GLY A 109 16.37 2.56 5.01
C GLY A 109 15.94 3.09 3.64
N HIS A 110 16.55 2.56 2.57
CA HIS A 110 16.27 2.95 1.19
C HIS A 110 14.77 2.85 0.85
N GLY A 111 14.17 1.67 1.02
CA GLY A 111 12.76 1.44 0.64
C GLY A 111 11.80 2.38 1.37
N LYS A 112 11.96 2.55 2.69
CA LYS A 112 11.11 3.46 3.47
C LYS A 112 11.23 4.91 3.02
N LEU A 113 12.44 5.40 2.75
CA LEU A 113 12.64 6.75 2.21
C LEU A 113 11.97 6.93 0.85
N VAL A 114 12.05 5.93 -0.04
CA VAL A 114 11.39 5.98 -1.35
C VAL A 114 9.88 6.10 -1.19
N GLU A 115 9.27 5.29 -0.32
CA GLU A 115 7.82 5.33 -0.06
C GLU A 115 7.37 6.66 0.53
N GLU A 116 8.04 7.16 1.56
CA GLU A 116 7.71 8.44 2.20
C GLU A 116 7.85 9.64 1.24
N ILE A 117 8.92 9.65 0.40
CA ILE A 117 9.09 10.67 -0.63
C ILE A 117 7.96 10.57 -1.66
N TRP A 118 7.59 9.35 -2.04
CA TRP A 118 6.50 9.11 -2.99
C TRP A 118 5.16 9.58 -2.42
N GLU A 119 4.83 9.27 -1.17
CA GLU A 119 3.61 9.73 -0.49
C GLU A 119 3.48 11.26 -0.54
N VAL A 120 4.53 11.97 -0.13
CA VAL A 120 4.53 13.45 -0.15
C VAL A 120 4.37 14.04 -1.56
N LEU A 121 4.91 13.37 -2.57
CA LEU A 121 4.93 13.91 -3.93
C LEU A 121 3.72 13.49 -4.77
N CYS A 122 3.15 12.32 -4.52
CA CYS A 122 2.22 11.67 -5.45
C CYS A 122 0.84 11.39 -4.88
N GLU A 123 0.71 10.95 -3.61
CA GLU A 123 -0.52 10.39 -3.06
C GLU A 123 -1.74 11.31 -3.20
N ASP A 124 -1.62 12.56 -2.79
CA ASP A 124 -2.71 13.57 -2.83
C ASP A 124 -3.24 13.87 -4.24
N GLN A 125 -2.56 13.41 -5.29
CA GLN A 125 -2.93 13.66 -6.69
C GLN A 125 -3.69 12.49 -7.32
N LEU A 126 -3.87 11.37 -6.58
CA LEU A 126 -4.52 10.17 -7.06
C LEU A 126 -6.03 10.23 -6.80
N GLU A 127 -6.77 10.88 -7.71
CA GLU A 127 -8.22 11.09 -7.54
C GLU A 127 -9.06 9.87 -7.93
N GLY A 128 -8.73 9.20 -9.04
CA GLY A 128 -9.49 8.08 -9.59
C GLY A 128 -9.09 6.74 -8.97
N PRO A 129 -9.83 5.65 -9.19
CA PRO A 129 -9.31 4.35 -8.81
C PRO A 129 -8.05 4.07 -9.66
N ILE A 130 -6.90 3.94 -8.98
CA ILE A 130 -5.60 3.75 -9.62
C ILE A 130 -4.75 2.77 -8.82
N PHE A 131 -4.14 1.82 -9.52
CA PHE A 131 -3.18 0.90 -8.93
C PHE A 131 -1.77 1.49 -9.00
N VAL A 132 -1.11 1.60 -7.84
CA VAL A 132 0.32 1.89 -7.74
C VAL A 132 1.06 0.59 -7.57
N LYS A 133 2.00 0.28 -8.44
CA LYS A 133 2.65 -1.03 -8.52
C LYS A 133 4.16 -0.96 -8.27
N ASN A 134 4.74 -2.12 -7.97
CA ASN A 134 6.19 -2.35 -7.95
C ASN A 134 6.90 -1.57 -6.83
N PHE A 135 6.51 -1.87 -5.60
CA PHE A 135 7.09 -1.31 -4.37
C PHE A 135 8.51 -1.83 -4.12
N PRO A 136 9.32 -1.08 -3.34
CA PRO A 136 10.63 -1.56 -2.91
C PRO A 136 10.55 -2.90 -2.18
N VAL A 137 11.56 -3.74 -2.39
CA VAL A 137 11.62 -5.06 -1.75
C VAL A 137 11.74 -4.95 -0.22
N GLU A 138 12.42 -3.93 0.28
CA GLU A 138 12.72 -3.73 1.69
C GLU A 138 11.47 -3.46 2.54
N THR A 139 10.45 -2.85 1.96
CA THR A 139 9.21 -2.50 2.66
C THR A 139 8.09 -3.51 2.45
N SER A 140 8.35 -4.59 1.71
CA SER A 140 7.36 -5.60 1.35
C SER A 140 7.85 -7.02 1.70
N PRO A 141 8.08 -7.34 3.00
CA PRO A 141 8.77 -8.57 3.41
C PRO A 141 8.01 -9.87 3.12
N LEU A 142 6.68 -9.82 2.95
CA LEU A 142 5.83 -10.98 2.66
C LEU A 142 5.53 -11.13 1.17
N THR A 143 6.06 -10.23 0.34
CA THR A 143 5.72 -10.15 -1.07
C THR A 143 6.81 -10.78 -1.93
N ARG A 144 6.39 -11.50 -2.97
CA ARG A 144 7.28 -12.05 -3.98
C ARG A 144 8.03 -10.92 -4.70
N GLN A 145 9.35 -11.09 -4.86
CA GLN A 145 10.14 -10.21 -5.74
C GLN A 145 9.61 -10.31 -7.17
N HIS A 146 9.56 -9.17 -7.85
CA HIS A 146 9.08 -9.11 -9.23
C HIS A 146 9.94 -9.98 -10.15
N ARG A 147 9.27 -10.84 -10.95
CA ARG A 147 9.91 -11.89 -11.76
C ARG A 147 10.84 -11.36 -12.87
N SER A 148 10.71 -10.10 -13.27
CA SER A 148 11.49 -9.49 -14.36
C SER A 148 12.10 -8.12 -14.03
N LYS A 149 11.78 -7.54 -12.88
CA LYS A 149 12.29 -6.23 -12.43
C LYS A 149 13.00 -6.40 -11.09
N PRO A 150 14.35 -6.45 -11.07
CA PRO A 150 15.09 -6.54 -9.81
C PRO A 150 14.81 -5.36 -8.88
N GLY A 151 14.88 -5.59 -7.56
CA GLY A 151 14.76 -4.57 -6.53
C GLY A 151 13.33 -4.12 -6.18
N VAL A 152 12.33 -4.60 -6.93
CA VAL A 152 10.91 -4.32 -6.64
C VAL A 152 10.11 -5.61 -6.46
N THR A 153 8.92 -5.49 -5.88
CA THR A 153 8.01 -6.60 -5.59
C THR A 153 6.80 -6.62 -6.53
N GLU A 154 6.16 -7.77 -6.67
CA GLU A 154 4.84 -7.94 -7.29
C GLU A 154 3.75 -7.51 -6.30
N LYS A 155 3.69 -6.22 -5.99
CA LYS A 155 2.73 -5.57 -5.11
C LYS A 155 2.02 -4.43 -5.84
N TRP A 156 0.79 -4.20 -5.46
CA TRP A 156 0.05 -2.98 -5.77
C TRP A 156 -0.69 -2.48 -4.53
N ASP A 157 -0.85 -1.16 -4.45
CA ASP A 157 -1.81 -0.51 -3.58
C ASP A 157 -2.83 0.23 -4.45
N LEU A 158 -4.12 0.11 -4.10
CA LEU A 158 -5.22 0.77 -4.78
C LEU A 158 -5.53 2.08 -4.09
N TYR A 159 -5.37 3.17 -4.81
CA TYR A 159 -5.72 4.51 -4.33
C TYR A 159 -7.05 4.96 -4.93
N VAL A 160 -7.88 5.58 -4.10
CA VAL A 160 -9.16 6.18 -4.48
C VAL A 160 -9.31 7.49 -3.72
N ARG A 161 -9.50 8.60 -4.42
CA ARG A 161 -9.70 9.93 -3.84
C ARG A 161 -8.60 10.35 -2.85
N GLY A 162 -7.34 10.04 -3.17
CA GLY A 162 -6.17 10.41 -2.37
C GLY A 162 -5.95 9.57 -1.12
N PHE A 163 -6.56 8.39 -1.00
CA PHE A 163 -6.25 7.45 0.09
C PHE A 163 -6.14 6.01 -0.41
N GLU A 164 -5.28 5.24 0.22
CA GLU A 164 -5.15 3.80 0.01
C GLU A 164 -6.40 3.07 0.49
N LEU A 165 -7.04 2.31 -0.40
CA LEU A 165 -8.22 1.51 -0.13
C LEU A 165 -7.89 0.04 0.12
N ALA A 166 -6.98 -0.50 -0.66
CA ALA A 166 -6.63 -1.91 -0.63
C ALA A 166 -5.17 -2.11 -1.04
N THR A 167 -4.59 -3.21 -0.59
CA THR A 167 -3.30 -3.71 -1.04
C THR A 167 -3.43 -5.12 -1.57
N GLY A 168 -2.58 -5.51 -2.50
CA GLY A 168 -2.53 -6.90 -2.96
C GLY A 168 -1.20 -7.22 -3.62
N TYR A 169 -0.86 -8.50 -3.58
CA TYR A 169 0.44 -8.94 -4.08
C TYR A 169 0.46 -10.43 -4.44
N SER A 170 1.49 -10.82 -5.18
CA SER A 170 1.90 -12.20 -5.26
C SER A 170 2.60 -12.56 -3.96
N GLU A 171 2.09 -13.56 -3.24
CA GLU A 171 2.66 -13.99 -1.97
C GLU A 171 4.09 -14.52 -2.15
N LEU A 172 4.96 -14.25 -1.19
CA LEU A 172 6.24 -14.91 -1.08
C LEU A 172 6.02 -16.32 -0.56
N VAL A 173 6.31 -17.32 -1.40
CA VAL A 173 6.03 -18.72 -1.09
C VAL A 173 7.29 -19.55 -0.80
N ASP A 174 8.47 -18.94 -0.92
CA ASP A 174 9.76 -19.59 -0.65
C ASP A 174 10.15 -19.36 0.82
N PRO A 175 10.18 -20.44 1.67
CA PRO A 175 10.48 -20.28 3.09
C PRO A 175 11.93 -19.86 3.37
N VAL A 176 12.87 -20.13 2.46
CA VAL A 176 14.27 -19.70 2.62
C VAL A 176 14.38 -18.20 2.46
N ILE A 177 13.81 -17.67 1.39
CA ILE A 177 13.77 -16.21 1.14
C ILE A 177 12.95 -15.52 2.24
N GLN A 178 11.82 -16.12 2.68
CA GLN A 178 11.01 -15.55 3.75
C GLN A 178 11.78 -15.44 5.07
N ARG A 179 12.60 -16.44 5.41
CA ARG A 179 13.47 -16.37 6.59
C ARG A 179 14.47 -15.22 6.49
N GLU A 180 15.13 -15.08 5.34
CA GLU A 180 16.06 -13.96 5.10
C GLU A 180 15.36 -12.61 5.29
N ARG A 181 14.12 -12.46 4.77
CA ARG A 181 13.33 -11.24 4.94
C ARG A 181 12.98 -10.95 6.42
N PHE A 182 12.58 -11.97 7.18
CA PHE A 182 12.30 -11.80 8.60
C PHE A 182 13.55 -11.45 9.42
N GLU A 183 14.71 -12.01 9.06
CA GLU A 183 15.99 -11.64 9.69
C GLU A 183 16.39 -10.20 9.37
N ASP A 184 16.13 -9.72 8.15
CA ASP A 184 16.33 -8.32 7.78
C ASP A 184 15.39 -7.39 8.57
N GLN A 185 14.11 -7.74 8.66
CA GLN A 185 13.12 -7.03 9.47
C GLN A 185 13.51 -6.97 10.95
N ALA A 186 13.97 -8.08 11.52
CA ALA A 186 14.46 -8.12 12.90
C ALA A 186 15.66 -7.17 13.13
N ARG A 187 16.53 -7.02 12.12
CA ARG A 187 17.64 -6.02 12.18
C ARG A 187 17.12 -4.59 12.15
N LEU A 188 16.11 -4.29 11.35
CA LEU A 188 15.45 -2.97 11.31
C LEU A 188 14.76 -2.65 12.64
N ALA A 189 14.01 -3.61 13.22
CA ALA A 189 13.41 -3.48 14.55
C ALA A 189 14.46 -3.16 15.64
N ALA A 190 15.60 -3.84 15.61
CA ALA A 190 16.70 -3.56 16.54
C ALA A 190 17.33 -2.16 16.33
N GLY A 191 17.16 -1.59 15.13
CA GLY A 191 17.56 -0.22 14.78
C GLY A 191 16.53 0.86 15.14
N GLY A 192 15.35 0.47 15.70
CA GLY A 192 14.30 1.40 16.14
C GLY A 192 13.12 1.54 15.18
N ASP A 193 12.99 0.66 14.21
CA ASP A 193 11.81 0.60 13.35
C ASP A 193 10.67 -0.16 14.06
N ASP A 194 9.67 0.59 14.54
CA ASP A 194 8.52 0.05 15.28
C ASP A 194 7.52 -0.73 14.39
N GLU A 195 7.63 -0.59 13.06
CA GLU A 195 6.76 -1.26 12.08
C GLU A 195 7.36 -2.58 11.58
N ALA A 196 8.64 -2.84 11.89
CA ALA A 196 9.33 -4.02 11.43
C ALA A 196 8.77 -5.32 12.03
N MET A 197 8.65 -6.34 11.18
CA MET A 197 8.09 -7.64 11.55
C MET A 197 9.06 -8.46 12.41
N VAL A 198 8.50 -9.28 13.29
CA VAL A 198 9.25 -10.26 14.09
C VAL A 198 9.41 -11.57 13.34
N LEU A 199 10.48 -12.32 13.64
CA LEU A 199 10.70 -13.67 13.11
C LEU A 199 9.62 -14.62 13.65
N ASP A 200 8.88 -15.26 12.74
CA ASP A 200 7.82 -16.22 13.03
C ASP A 200 8.23 -17.62 12.55
N GLU A 201 8.73 -18.44 13.46
CA GLU A 201 9.17 -19.82 13.17
C GLU A 201 8.00 -20.76 12.85
N ASP A 202 6.83 -20.54 13.43
CA ASP A 202 5.65 -21.38 13.17
C ASP A 202 5.13 -21.11 11.76
N PHE A 203 5.14 -19.86 11.31
CA PHE A 203 4.80 -19.48 9.94
C PHE A 203 5.78 -20.10 8.93
N LEU A 204 7.08 -20.02 9.18
CA LEU A 204 8.09 -20.63 8.33
C LEU A 204 7.94 -22.14 8.25
N ALA A 205 7.71 -22.82 9.38
CA ALA A 205 7.47 -24.26 9.40
C ALA A 205 6.20 -24.65 8.61
N ALA A 206 5.17 -23.82 8.63
CA ALA A 206 3.99 -24.03 7.81
C ALA A 206 4.28 -23.87 6.31
N MET A 207 5.05 -22.85 5.91
CA MET A 207 5.47 -22.65 4.52
C MET A 207 6.30 -23.83 3.98
N GLU A 208 7.16 -24.42 4.80
CA GLU A 208 7.98 -25.59 4.44
C GLU A 208 7.15 -26.83 4.07
N GLN A 209 5.87 -26.90 4.48
CA GLN A 209 4.97 -27.99 4.05
C GLN A 209 4.54 -27.85 2.59
N GLY A 210 4.76 -26.67 1.97
CA GLY A 210 4.48 -26.38 0.59
C GLY A 210 3.32 -25.38 0.43
N MET A 211 3.65 -24.14 0.17
CA MET A 211 2.70 -23.10 -0.19
C MET A 211 2.62 -22.98 -1.72
N PRO A 212 1.44 -23.12 -2.37
CA PRO A 212 1.32 -22.89 -3.82
C PRO A 212 1.54 -21.42 -4.16
N PRO A 213 1.86 -21.06 -5.41
CA PRO A 213 1.76 -19.69 -5.86
C PRO A 213 0.38 -19.11 -5.49
N THR A 214 0.36 -17.99 -4.83
CA THR A 214 -0.87 -17.44 -4.25
C THR A 214 -0.89 -15.93 -4.46
N ALA A 215 -2.04 -15.39 -4.81
CA ALA A 215 -2.32 -13.96 -4.77
C ALA A 215 -3.12 -13.63 -3.52
N GLY A 216 -2.69 -12.60 -2.79
CA GLY A 216 -3.39 -12.09 -1.61
C GLY A 216 -3.88 -10.67 -1.80
N THR A 217 -4.99 -10.32 -1.15
CA THR A 217 -5.52 -8.95 -1.11
C THR A 217 -6.05 -8.65 0.28
N GLY A 218 -5.70 -7.47 0.80
CA GLY A 218 -6.30 -6.87 1.97
C GLY A 218 -7.05 -5.59 1.60
N MET A 219 -8.31 -5.45 2.01
CA MET A 219 -9.12 -4.25 1.76
C MET A 219 -9.78 -3.75 3.04
N GLY A 220 -9.61 -2.46 3.35
CA GLY A 220 -10.28 -1.81 4.45
C GLY A 220 -11.76 -1.59 4.15
N MET A 221 -12.66 -2.26 4.87
CA MET A 221 -14.11 -2.14 4.61
C MET A 221 -14.65 -0.77 4.98
N ASP A 222 -14.13 -0.14 6.03
CA ASP A 222 -14.49 1.24 6.40
C ASP A 222 -13.99 2.24 5.34
N ARG A 223 -12.82 2.00 4.75
CA ARG A 223 -12.30 2.79 3.62
C ARG A 223 -13.11 2.55 2.34
N LEU A 224 -13.61 1.33 2.09
CA LEU A 224 -14.52 1.06 0.98
C LEU A 224 -15.83 1.86 1.13
N LEU A 225 -16.38 1.93 2.34
CA LEU A 225 -17.54 2.78 2.61
C LEU A 225 -17.23 4.26 2.36
N MET A 226 -16.06 4.76 2.79
CA MET A 226 -15.63 6.12 2.46
C MET A 226 -15.57 6.35 0.95
N ALA A 227 -14.99 5.41 0.21
CA ALA A 227 -14.84 5.51 -1.25
C ALA A 227 -16.19 5.59 -1.97
N LEU A 228 -17.14 4.74 -1.56
CA LEU A 228 -18.46 4.61 -2.19
C LEU A 228 -19.48 5.69 -1.75
N THR A 229 -19.30 6.31 -0.58
CA THR A 229 -20.27 7.24 -0.02
C THR A 229 -19.78 8.68 0.13
N GLY A 230 -18.47 8.90 0.12
CA GLY A 230 -17.89 10.21 0.41
C GLY A 230 -17.90 10.61 1.88
N LEU A 231 -18.30 9.71 2.78
CA LEU A 231 -18.26 9.94 4.24
C LEU A 231 -16.82 9.91 4.76
N GLY A 232 -16.59 10.55 5.89
CA GLY A 232 -15.32 10.45 6.61
C GLY A 232 -15.19 9.15 7.41
N ILE A 233 -13.96 8.75 7.76
CA ILE A 233 -13.70 7.49 8.50
C ILE A 233 -14.49 7.37 9.81
N ARG A 234 -14.72 8.47 10.52
CA ARG A 234 -15.50 8.48 11.79
C ARG A 234 -16.99 8.23 11.57
N GLU A 235 -17.48 8.41 10.37
CA GLU A 235 -18.88 8.20 10.00
C GLU A 235 -19.11 6.80 9.45
N THR A 236 -18.04 6.11 8.99
CA THR A 236 -18.10 4.75 8.47
C THR A 236 -17.88 3.68 9.55
N VAL A 237 -17.13 4.01 10.62
CA VAL A 237 -16.91 3.11 11.75
C VAL A 237 -18.15 3.11 12.66
N LEU A 238 -18.77 1.93 12.87
CA LEU A 238 -20.02 1.78 13.62
C LEU A 238 -19.93 2.27 15.07
N PHE A 239 -18.78 2.11 15.71
CA PHE A 239 -18.56 2.50 17.12
C PHE A 239 -17.21 3.23 17.25
N PRO A 240 -17.10 4.47 16.72
CA PRO A 240 -15.86 5.22 16.79
C PRO A 240 -15.54 5.61 18.23
N LEU A 241 -14.25 5.67 18.59
CA LEU A 241 -13.82 6.22 19.85
C LEU A 241 -14.11 7.72 19.89
N VAL A 242 -14.97 8.13 20.82
CA VAL A 242 -15.29 9.54 21.08
C VAL A 242 -14.43 10.01 22.25
N LYS A 243 -13.72 11.14 22.09
CA LYS A 243 -13.00 11.76 23.19
C LYS A 243 -14.00 12.23 24.22
N PRO A 244 -13.84 11.86 25.54
CA PRO A 244 -14.74 12.34 26.58
C PRO A 244 -14.78 13.87 26.59
N GLU A 245 -15.98 14.46 26.70
CA GLU A 245 -16.11 15.90 26.95
C GLU A 245 -15.44 16.20 28.28
N GLN A 246 -14.46 17.08 28.28
CA GLN A 246 -13.94 17.67 29.51
C GLN A 246 -15.04 18.58 30.08
N LYS A 247 -15.66 18.16 31.19
CA LYS A 247 -16.57 19.02 31.97
C LYS A 247 -15.77 20.02 32.79
#